data_ba1f0bb36695d35f703864651592b60d
#
_entry.id   ba1f0bb36695d35f703864651592b60d
#
_cell.length_a   1.000
_cell.length_b   1.000
_cell.length_c   1.000
_cell.angle_alpha   90.00
_cell.angle_beta   90.00
_cell.angle_gamma   90.00
#
_symmetry.space_group_name_H-M   'P 1'
#
loop_
_entity.id
_entity.type
_entity.pdbx_description
1 polymer ?
#
loop_
_entity_poly.entity_id
_entity_poly.type
_entity_poly.pdbx_seq_one_letter_code
_entity_poly.pdbx_strand_id
1 'polypeptide(L)'
;MKTPKRAALALVCAAFLAAFAPLSVPGTALAESGAAETGLGPVTSMPLPRFVSLKASEGNARRGPGLSHRIDWVFRHRDMPLLITAEFENWRRVEDRDGQGGWIHYTLLSGVRTVTVTAELAELHDSPEADSPVTAKADAGVIGRLGTCQPDWCRIAAGGEKGWVRKSDIWGVMPGEVRE
;
A
#
# COMPACT_ATOMS: atom_id res chain seq x y z
N MET A 1 56.14 -18.24 80.25
CA MET A 1 55.21 -17.77 81.32
C MET A 1 53.95 -17.17 80.65
N LYS A 2 52.80 -17.64 81.06
CA LYS A 2 51.45 -17.16 80.93
C LYS A 2 50.66 -17.64 79.75
N THR A 3 49.79 -18.48 80.07
CA THR A 3 48.65 -19.17 79.49
C THR A 3 47.48 -18.25 79.05
N PRO A 4 46.39 -18.85 78.65
CA PRO A 4 45.64 -18.58 77.45
C PRO A 4 44.28 -17.88 77.73
N LYS A 5 43.62 -17.46 76.80
CA LYS A 5 42.13 -17.25 76.90
C LYS A 5 41.43 -17.63 75.65
N ARG A 6 40.54 -18.61 75.85
CA ARG A 6 39.46 -19.05 74.91
C ARG A 6 38.46 -17.93 74.77
N ALA A 7 37.95 -17.71 73.56
CA ALA A 7 36.68 -17.04 73.33
C ALA A 7 36.02 -17.57 72.09
N ALA A 8 35.02 -18.17 72.36
CA ALA A 8 33.70 -18.45 71.77
C ALA A 8 33.48 -18.19 70.26
N LEU A 9 33.08 -19.30 69.65
CA LEU A 9 32.46 -19.42 68.32
C LEU A 9 31.10 -18.83 68.36
N ALA A 10 30.82 -17.75 67.58
CA ALA A 10 29.50 -17.24 67.32
C ALA A 10 29.15 -17.50 65.83
N LEU A 11 28.27 -18.46 65.63
CA LEU A 11 27.70 -18.81 64.35
C LEU A 11 26.71 -17.73 63.97
N VAL A 12 27.03 -16.95 62.97
CA VAL A 12 26.04 -16.00 62.34
C VAL A 12 25.56 -16.62 61.04
N CYS A 13 24.34 -17.14 61.07
CA CYS A 13 23.60 -17.53 59.87
C CYS A 13 23.19 -16.26 59.11
N ALA A 14 23.87 -15.92 58.05
CA ALA A 14 23.40 -14.91 57.09
C ALA A 14 22.44 -15.56 56.09
N ALA A 15 21.18 -15.27 56.22
CA ALA A 15 20.16 -15.64 55.25
C ALA A 15 20.34 -14.78 54.00
N PHE A 16 20.73 -15.41 52.87
CA PHE A 16 20.73 -14.79 51.56
C PHE A 16 19.30 -14.76 51.04
N LEU A 17 18.67 -13.59 51.14
CA LEU A 17 17.45 -13.27 50.35
C LEU A 17 17.87 -12.98 48.92
N ALA A 18 17.71 -13.96 48.03
CA ALA A 18 17.83 -13.77 46.59
C ALA A 18 16.63 -12.95 46.11
N ALA A 19 16.87 -11.68 45.84
CA ALA A 19 15.90 -10.82 45.16
C ALA A 19 15.84 -11.24 43.66
N PHE A 20 14.79 -11.97 43.31
CA PHE A 20 14.44 -12.19 41.89
C PHE A 20 13.89 -10.88 41.31
N ALA A 21 14.74 -10.18 40.56
CA ALA A 21 14.26 -9.08 39.71
C ALA A 21 13.59 -9.69 38.48
N PRO A 22 12.35 -9.27 38.11
CA PRO A 22 11.75 -9.71 36.88
C PRO A 22 12.51 -9.09 35.69
N LEU A 23 13.06 -9.93 34.84
CA LEU A 23 13.56 -9.51 33.52
C LEU A 23 12.36 -9.02 32.69
N SER A 24 12.24 -7.71 32.57
CA SER A 24 11.34 -7.09 31.59
C SER A 24 11.89 -7.36 30.20
N VAL A 25 11.30 -8.31 29.48
CA VAL A 25 11.56 -8.52 28.05
C VAL A 25 10.96 -7.33 27.31
N PRO A 26 11.74 -6.54 26.55
CA PRO A 26 11.15 -5.53 25.69
C PRO A 26 10.30 -6.26 24.64
N GLY A 27 8.98 -6.09 24.72
CA GLY A 27 8.08 -6.54 23.70
C GLY A 27 8.46 -5.87 22.39
N THR A 28 8.94 -6.63 21.43
CA THR A 28 9.03 -6.22 20.03
C THR A 28 7.63 -5.89 19.57
N ALA A 29 7.32 -4.59 19.49
CA ALA A 29 6.14 -4.13 18.75
C ALA A 29 6.34 -4.55 17.29
N LEU A 30 5.67 -5.64 16.91
CA LEU A 30 5.48 -5.96 15.50
C LEU A 30 4.71 -4.79 14.92
N ALA A 31 5.37 -4.01 14.04
CA ALA A 31 4.67 -3.08 13.19
C ALA A 31 3.67 -3.91 12.40
N GLU A 32 2.39 -3.80 12.73
CA GLU A 32 1.33 -4.29 11.88
C GLU A 32 1.48 -3.57 10.53
N SER A 33 2.09 -4.26 9.59
CA SER A 33 1.94 -3.93 8.19
C SER A 33 0.45 -4.12 7.90
N GLY A 34 -0.29 -3.01 7.84
CA GLY A 34 -1.72 -3.02 7.61
C GLY A 34 -2.01 -3.68 6.28
N ALA A 35 -2.21 -4.99 6.31
CA ALA A 35 -2.89 -5.69 5.24
C ALA A 35 -4.25 -5.02 5.10
N ALA A 36 -4.53 -4.42 3.95
CA ALA A 36 -5.82 -3.81 3.67
C ALA A 36 -6.89 -4.87 3.89
N GLU A 37 -7.75 -4.68 4.90
CA GLU A 37 -8.88 -5.57 5.14
C GLU A 37 -9.74 -5.56 3.88
N THR A 38 -9.80 -6.72 3.21
CA THR A 38 -10.67 -6.90 2.05
C THR A 38 -12.11 -6.93 2.53
N GLY A 39 -12.84 -5.87 2.31
CA GLY A 39 -14.22 -5.74 2.76
C GLY A 39 -14.99 -4.76 1.87
N LEU A 40 -16.23 -4.47 2.26
CA LEU A 40 -17.01 -3.43 1.60
C LEU A 40 -16.76 -2.08 2.28
N GLY A 41 -16.61 -1.04 1.47
CA GLY A 41 -16.46 0.32 1.97
C GLY A 41 -17.70 0.78 2.76
N PRO A 42 -17.53 1.40 3.93
CA PRO A 42 -18.64 1.76 4.82
C PRO A 42 -19.56 2.85 4.24
N VAL A 43 -19.10 3.58 3.24
CA VAL A 43 -19.85 4.68 2.62
C VAL A 43 -20.49 4.27 1.30
N THR A 44 -19.76 3.57 0.45
CA THR A 44 -20.22 3.26 -0.91
C THR A 44 -20.69 1.82 -1.08
N SER A 45 -20.43 0.95 -0.11
CA SER A 45 -20.65 -0.49 -0.21
C SER A 45 -19.91 -1.14 -1.40
N MET A 46 -18.89 -0.47 -1.92
CA MET A 46 -18.02 -1.03 -2.96
C MET A 46 -16.85 -1.78 -2.33
N PRO A 47 -16.27 -2.78 -3.01
CA PRO A 47 -15.10 -3.49 -2.50
C PRO A 47 -13.93 -2.55 -2.17
N LEU A 48 -13.21 -2.86 -1.09
CA LEU A 48 -11.94 -2.27 -0.70
C LEU A 48 -10.88 -3.39 -0.58
N PRO A 49 -9.66 -3.16 -1.04
CA PRO A 49 -9.21 -1.99 -1.82
C PRO A 49 -9.76 -2.01 -3.26
N ARG A 50 -9.83 -0.84 -3.90
CA ARG A 50 -10.22 -0.73 -5.31
C ARG A 50 -9.51 0.40 -6.03
N PHE A 51 -9.30 0.24 -7.33
CA PHE A 51 -8.68 1.26 -8.16
C PHE A 51 -9.70 2.26 -8.71
N VAL A 52 -9.27 3.50 -8.77
CA VAL A 52 -9.93 4.66 -9.40
C VAL A 52 -8.89 5.48 -10.15
N SER A 53 -9.28 6.58 -10.78
CA SER A 53 -8.33 7.54 -11.35
C SER A 53 -8.54 8.94 -10.79
N LEU A 54 -7.47 9.76 -10.82
CA LEU A 54 -7.56 11.17 -10.50
C LEU A 54 -8.29 11.90 -11.63
N LYS A 55 -9.45 12.49 -11.34
CA LYS A 55 -10.26 13.24 -12.31
C LYS A 55 -9.67 14.62 -12.63
N ALA A 56 -9.12 15.27 -11.61
CA ALA A 56 -8.54 16.59 -11.72
C ALA A 56 -7.07 16.52 -12.21
N SER A 57 -6.53 17.64 -12.65
CA SER A 57 -5.10 17.76 -12.97
C SER A 57 -4.21 17.81 -11.72
N GLU A 58 -4.80 18.16 -10.56
CA GLU A 58 -4.15 18.18 -9.26
C GLU A 58 -5.11 17.69 -8.17
N GLY A 59 -4.59 16.94 -7.20
CA GLY A 59 -5.34 16.42 -6.06
C GLY A 59 -4.52 16.47 -4.78
N ASN A 60 -5.01 17.22 -3.78
CA ASN A 60 -4.39 17.32 -2.46
C ASN A 60 -4.78 16.13 -1.60
N ALA A 61 -3.81 15.31 -1.23
CA ALA A 61 -3.96 14.22 -0.28
C ALA A 61 -3.56 14.73 1.12
N ARG A 62 -4.48 14.58 2.08
CA ARG A 62 -4.36 15.11 3.42
C ARG A 62 -4.12 14.01 4.44
N ARG A 63 -3.57 14.39 5.58
CA ARG A 63 -3.32 13.48 6.70
C ARG A 63 -4.60 12.83 7.26
N GLY A 64 -5.73 13.53 7.18
CA GLY A 64 -7.02 13.07 7.67
C GLY A 64 -8.18 13.52 6.79
N PRO A 65 -9.40 12.96 7.03
CA PRO A 65 -10.58 13.20 6.22
C PRO A 65 -11.24 14.56 6.59
N GLY A 66 -10.69 15.66 6.07
CA GLY A 66 -11.20 17.00 6.30
C GLY A 66 -10.29 18.08 5.76
N LEU A 67 -10.85 19.25 5.45
CA LEU A 67 -10.10 20.40 4.91
C LEU A 67 -9.13 21.01 5.93
N SER A 68 -9.36 20.84 7.23
CA SER A 68 -8.50 21.33 8.31
C SER A 68 -7.20 20.53 8.45
N HIS A 69 -7.15 19.30 7.90
CA HIS A 69 -5.94 18.52 7.93
C HIS A 69 -4.92 19.03 6.92
N ARG A 70 -3.65 19.01 7.32
CA ARG A 70 -2.55 19.43 6.44
C ARG A 70 -2.47 18.51 5.21
N ILE A 71 -1.97 19.08 4.11
CA ILE A 71 -1.66 18.35 2.89
C ILE A 71 -0.30 17.67 3.10
N ASP A 72 -0.26 16.37 2.95
CA ASP A 72 0.97 15.57 3.06
C ASP A 72 1.52 15.21 1.66
N TRP A 73 0.64 15.11 0.64
CA TRP A 73 1.03 14.78 -0.72
C TRP A 73 0.17 15.52 -1.75
N VAL A 74 0.71 15.77 -2.95
CA VAL A 74 -0.02 16.40 -4.05
C VAL A 74 0.16 15.58 -5.32
N PHE A 75 -0.92 14.97 -5.79
CA PHE A 75 -0.97 14.30 -7.08
C PHE A 75 -1.13 15.33 -8.19
N ARG A 76 -0.39 15.20 -9.31
CA ARG A 76 -0.36 16.21 -10.38
C ARG A 76 -0.65 15.70 -11.78
N HIS A 77 -1.06 14.45 -11.93
CA HIS A 77 -1.35 13.87 -13.24
C HIS A 77 -2.83 13.46 -13.33
N ARG A 78 -3.57 14.09 -14.27
CA ARG A 78 -4.91 13.64 -14.62
C ARG A 78 -4.85 12.17 -15.07
N ASP A 79 -5.89 11.44 -14.75
CA ASP A 79 -6.05 10.01 -15.06
C ASP A 79 -5.03 9.10 -14.37
N MET A 80 -4.18 9.61 -13.46
CA MET A 80 -3.31 8.80 -12.63
C MET A 80 -4.12 7.75 -11.87
N PRO A 81 -3.79 6.45 -11.95
CA PRO A 81 -4.46 5.44 -11.13
C PRO A 81 -4.13 5.65 -9.66
N LEU A 82 -5.13 5.38 -8.81
CA LEU A 82 -5.02 5.48 -7.35
C LEU A 82 -5.77 4.31 -6.73
N LEU A 83 -5.23 3.74 -5.65
CA LEU A 83 -5.86 2.67 -4.89
C LEU A 83 -6.61 3.27 -3.69
N ILE A 84 -7.93 3.13 -3.63
CA ILE A 84 -8.71 3.46 -2.44
C ILE A 84 -8.55 2.34 -1.42
N THR A 85 -8.09 2.68 -0.23
CA THR A 85 -7.87 1.75 0.89
C THR A 85 -8.87 1.93 2.02
N ALA A 86 -9.49 3.13 2.14
CA ALA A 86 -10.51 3.41 3.14
C ALA A 86 -11.48 4.50 2.69
N GLU A 87 -12.64 4.57 3.36
CA GLU A 87 -13.67 5.57 3.13
C GLU A 87 -14.14 6.20 4.44
N PHE A 88 -14.37 7.50 4.42
CA PHE A 88 -15.01 8.25 5.49
C PHE A 88 -15.81 9.41 4.89
N GLU A 89 -17.12 9.43 5.06
CA GLU A 89 -18.00 10.45 4.49
C GLU A 89 -17.68 10.78 3.01
N ASN A 90 -17.28 12.01 2.73
CA ASN A 90 -16.90 12.49 1.38
C ASN A 90 -15.42 12.25 1.07
N TRP A 91 -14.67 11.57 1.93
CA TRP A 91 -13.24 11.38 1.78
C TRP A 91 -12.89 9.93 1.46
N ARG A 92 -11.85 9.77 0.65
CA ARG A 92 -11.27 8.46 0.31
C ARG A 92 -9.80 8.49 0.65
N ARG A 93 -9.32 7.51 1.40
CA ARG A 93 -7.90 7.31 1.57
C ARG A 93 -7.37 6.63 0.33
N VAL A 94 -6.41 7.27 -0.31
CA VAL A 94 -5.82 6.77 -1.56
C VAL A 94 -4.32 6.65 -1.43
N GLU A 95 -3.78 5.73 -2.21
CA GLU A 95 -2.35 5.47 -2.31
C GLU A 95 -1.98 5.31 -3.79
N ASP A 96 -0.81 5.79 -4.19
CA ASP A 96 -0.21 5.49 -5.50
C ASP A 96 0.61 4.19 -5.43
N ARG A 97 1.30 3.87 -6.53
CA ARG A 97 2.13 2.65 -6.63
C ARG A 97 3.30 2.62 -5.64
N ASP A 98 3.74 3.79 -5.18
CA ASP A 98 4.87 3.94 -4.26
C ASP A 98 4.40 4.08 -2.80
N GLY A 99 3.07 3.88 -2.55
CA GLY A 99 2.45 3.99 -1.24
C GLY A 99 2.29 5.44 -0.75
N GLN A 100 2.51 6.43 -1.62
CA GLN A 100 2.31 7.84 -1.28
C GLN A 100 0.84 8.21 -1.40
N GLY A 101 0.33 9.01 -0.47
CA GLY A 101 -1.06 9.42 -0.54
C GLY A 101 -1.63 9.99 0.74
N GLY A 102 -2.90 9.72 0.98
CA GLY A 102 -3.69 10.24 2.09
C GLY A 102 -5.15 10.40 1.73
N TRP A 103 -5.86 11.25 2.46
CA TRP A 103 -7.28 11.49 2.27
C TRP A 103 -7.53 12.54 1.19
N ILE A 104 -8.30 12.18 0.17
CA ILE A 104 -8.69 13.05 -0.94
C ILE A 104 -10.23 13.12 -1.01
N HIS A 105 -10.78 14.26 -1.40
CA HIS A 105 -12.22 14.42 -1.56
C HIS A 105 -12.70 13.64 -2.80
N TYR A 106 -13.80 12.89 -2.69
CA TYR A 106 -14.26 11.97 -3.75
C TYR A 106 -14.55 12.66 -5.09
N THR A 107 -14.91 13.95 -5.09
CA THR A 107 -15.16 14.69 -6.32
C THR A 107 -13.95 14.84 -7.24
N LEU A 108 -12.75 14.68 -6.69
CA LEU A 108 -11.49 14.69 -7.42
C LEU A 108 -11.16 13.32 -8.05
N LEU A 109 -11.98 12.30 -7.78
CA LEU A 109 -11.79 10.93 -8.26
C LEU A 109 -12.80 10.59 -9.36
N SER A 110 -12.43 9.63 -10.18
CA SER A 110 -13.25 9.10 -11.28
C SER A 110 -13.26 7.57 -11.21
N GLY A 111 -14.43 6.97 -11.49
CA GLY A 111 -14.54 5.52 -11.67
C GLY A 111 -13.93 5.00 -12.97
N VAL A 112 -13.46 5.88 -13.85
CA VAL A 112 -12.71 5.47 -15.05
C VAL A 112 -11.45 4.76 -14.62
N ARG A 113 -11.24 3.53 -15.10
CA ARG A 113 -10.08 2.72 -14.75
C ARG A 113 -8.91 3.05 -15.67
N THR A 114 -7.79 3.33 -15.07
CA THR A 114 -6.53 3.58 -15.74
C THR A 114 -5.42 2.74 -15.11
N VAL A 115 -4.32 2.60 -15.81
CA VAL A 115 -3.10 1.93 -15.34
C VAL A 115 -1.89 2.80 -15.65
N THR A 116 -0.83 2.62 -14.90
CA THR A 116 0.49 3.18 -15.19
C THR A 116 1.44 2.05 -15.58
N VAL A 117 2.19 2.21 -16.64
CA VAL A 117 3.25 1.29 -17.03
C VAL A 117 4.37 1.35 -15.99
N THR A 118 4.75 0.18 -15.47
CA THR A 118 5.80 0.05 -14.43
C THR A 118 7.10 -0.55 -14.97
N ALA A 119 7.01 -1.36 -16.01
CA ALA A 119 8.19 -1.86 -16.75
C ALA A 119 8.92 -0.69 -17.43
N GLU A 120 10.23 -0.77 -17.57
CA GLU A 120 11.03 0.23 -18.29
C GLU A 120 10.47 0.44 -19.70
N LEU A 121 10.14 -0.66 -20.38
CA LEU A 121 9.50 -0.68 -21.69
C LEU A 121 8.49 -1.85 -21.74
N ALA A 122 7.21 -1.54 -21.77
CA ALA A 122 6.15 -2.53 -21.90
C ALA A 122 5.77 -2.73 -23.37
N GLU A 123 5.62 -3.98 -23.78
CA GLU A 123 5.17 -4.33 -25.13
C GLU A 123 3.64 -4.47 -25.16
N LEU A 124 3.02 -3.82 -26.14
CA LEU A 124 1.60 -3.92 -26.41
C LEU A 124 1.40 -4.89 -27.58
N HIS A 125 0.74 -5.99 -27.30
CA HIS A 125 0.51 -7.08 -28.23
C HIS A 125 -0.87 -6.98 -28.89
N ASP A 126 -1.02 -7.58 -30.07
CA ASP A 126 -2.29 -7.66 -30.79
C ASP A 126 -3.31 -8.57 -30.07
N SER A 127 -2.83 -9.68 -29.49
CA SER A 127 -3.62 -10.61 -28.69
C SER A 127 -2.95 -10.88 -27.33
N PRO A 128 -3.67 -11.46 -26.33
CA PRO A 128 -3.15 -11.71 -24.99
C PRO A 128 -2.24 -12.95 -24.93
N GLU A 129 -1.24 -13.01 -25.78
CA GLU A 129 -0.29 -14.09 -25.96
C GLU A 129 1.12 -13.54 -26.14
N ALA A 130 2.12 -14.22 -25.56
CA ALA A 130 3.50 -13.72 -25.54
C ALA A 130 4.19 -13.72 -26.91
N ASP A 131 3.78 -14.60 -27.80
CA ASP A 131 4.27 -14.76 -29.16
C ASP A 131 3.44 -13.98 -30.21
N SER A 132 2.41 -13.30 -29.77
CA SER A 132 1.60 -12.42 -30.61
C SER A 132 2.42 -11.19 -31.07
N PRO A 133 2.12 -10.66 -32.28
CA PRO A 133 2.81 -9.47 -32.78
C PRO A 133 2.74 -8.27 -31.82
N VAL A 134 3.87 -7.61 -31.61
CA VAL A 134 3.94 -6.35 -30.86
C VAL A 134 3.49 -5.21 -31.78
N THR A 135 2.44 -4.51 -31.36
CA THR A 135 1.83 -3.41 -32.14
C THR A 135 2.37 -2.04 -31.73
N ALA A 136 2.73 -1.90 -30.45
CA ALA A 136 3.30 -0.66 -29.90
C ALA A 136 4.15 -0.97 -28.67
N LYS A 137 4.90 0.03 -28.20
CA LYS A 137 5.65 -0.03 -26.95
C LYS A 137 5.32 1.20 -26.10
N ALA A 138 5.34 1.05 -24.79
CA ALA A 138 5.06 2.11 -23.84
C ALA A 138 6.15 2.17 -22.76
N ASP A 139 6.69 3.35 -22.54
CA ASP A 139 7.71 3.60 -21.51
C ASP A 139 7.12 3.61 -20.11
N ALA A 140 7.98 3.41 -19.12
CA ALA A 140 7.62 3.55 -17.71
C ALA A 140 6.95 4.91 -17.44
N GLY A 141 5.89 4.90 -16.63
CA GLY A 141 5.13 6.10 -16.27
C GLY A 141 4.02 6.48 -17.25
N VAL A 142 3.95 5.86 -18.43
CA VAL A 142 2.84 6.08 -19.35
C VAL A 142 1.53 5.65 -18.71
N ILE A 143 0.52 6.54 -18.75
CA ILE A 143 -0.81 6.26 -18.25
C ILE A 143 -1.69 5.80 -19.41
N GLY A 144 -2.27 4.60 -19.28
CA GLY A 144 -3.20 4.03 -20.24
C GLY A 144 -4.59 3.85 -19.66
N ARG A 145 -5.61 3.99 -20.49
CA ARG A 145 -6.99 3.63 -20.14
C ARG A 145 -7.12 2.10 -20.12
N LEU A 146 -7.62 1.55 -19.03
CA LEU A 146 -7.85 0.12 -18.87
C LEU A 146 -9.12 -0.31 -19.62
N GLY A 147 -9.00 -1.34 -20.43
CA GLY A 147 -10.09 -2.04 -21.10
C GLY A 147 -10.36 -3.41 -20.48
N THR A 148 -10.54 -4.40 -21.35
CA THR A 148 -10.73 -5.81 -21.01
C THR A 148 -9.50 -6.39 -20.33
N CYS A 149 -9.68 -7.22 -19.30
CA CYS A 149 -8.61 -7.99 -18.65
C CYS A 149 -8.92 -9.47 -18.61
N GLN A 150 -7.94 -10.28 -18.92
CA GLN A 150 -7.83 -11.71 -18.68
C GLN A 150 -6.97 -11.97 -17.43
N PRO A 151 -6.77 -13.19 -16.96
CA PRO A 151 -5.98 -13.46 -15.75
C PRO A 151 -4.61 -12.79 -15.73
N ASP A 152 -3.85 -12.83 -16.83
CA ASP A 152 -2.46 -12.34 -16.89
C ASP A 152 -2.28 -11.10 -17.80
N TRP A 153 -3.28 -10.74 -18.58
CA TRP A 153 -3.21 -9.72 -19.59
C TRP A 153 -4.34 -8.69 -19.45
N CYS A 154 -4.04 -7.44 -19.76
CA CYS A 154 -5.06 -6.40 -19.91
C CYS A 154 -4.89 -5.66 -21.23
N ARG A 155 -5.99 -5.32 -21.87
CA ARG A 155 -6.01 -4.42 -23.02
C ARG A 155 -5.97 -2.99 -22.50
N ILE A 156 -5.01 -2.20 -22.97
CA ILE A 156 -4.90 -0.78 -22.62
C ILE A 156 -4.95 0.10 -23.86
N ALA A 157 -5.28 1.37 -23.65
CA ALA A 157 -5.19 2.41 -24.69
C ALA A 157 -4.36 3.58 -24.13
N ALA A 158 -3.25 3.91 -24.78
CA ALA A 158 -2.34 4.97 -24.40
C ALA A 158 -1.76 5.65 -25.64
N GLY A 159 -1.65 6.98 -25.66
CA GLY A 159 -1.04 7.72 -26.76
C GLY A 159 -1.71 7.54 -28.14
N GLY A 160 -2.96 7.09 -28.18
CA GLY A 160 -3.68 6.76 -29.42
C GLY A 160 -3.55 5.29 -29.84
N GLU A 161 -2.60 4.57 -29.30
CA GLU A 161 -2.36 3.14 -29.55
C GLU A 161 -3.17 2.26 -28.59
N LYS A 162 -3.44 1.01 -28.99
CA LYS A 162 -4.14 0.01 -28.19
C LYS A 162 -3.47 -1.34 -28.34
N GLY A 163 -3.36 -2.07 -27.24
CA GLY A 163 -2.81 -3.42 -27.27
C GLY A 163 -2.97 -4.13 -25.94
N TRP A 164 -2.60 -5.40 -25.94
CA TRP A 164 -2.57 -6.24 -24.75
C TRP A 164 -1.21 -6.14 -24.09
N VAL A 165 -1.20 -5.90 -22.78
CA VAL A 165 0.01 -5.80 -21.95
C VAL A 165 -0.10 -6.78 -20.80
N ARG A 166 1.04 -7.30 -20.35
CA ARG A 166 1.08 -8.16 -19.16
C ARG A 166 0.72 -7.35 -17.91
N LYS A 167 -0.02 -7.94 -17.00
CA LYS A 167 -0.34 -7.30 -15.73
C LYS A 167 0.90 -7.04 -14.86
N SER A 168 1.96 -7.84 -15.02
CA SER A 168 3.25 -7.63 -14.37
C SER A 168 3.89 -6.29 -14.72
N ASP A 169 3.57 -5.73 -15.87
CA ASP A 169 4.21 -4.56 -16.45
C ASP A 169 3.44 -3.26 -16.18
N ILE A 170 2.29 -3.38 -15.49
CA ILE A 170 1.39 -2.26 -15.19
C ILE A 170 0.93 -2.27 -13.74
N TRP A 171 0.59 -1.09 -13.23
CA TRP A 171 -0.07 -0.89 -11.95
C TRP A 171 -1.42 -0.18 -12.13
N GLY A 172 -2.44 -0.57 -11.40
CA GLY A 172 -3.80 -0.02 -11.52
C GLY A 172 -4.87 -1.11 -11.74
N VAL A 173 -4.45 -2.39 -11.67
CA VAL A 173 -5.31 -3.56 -11.78
C VAL A 173 -4.97 -4.54 -10.66
N MET A 174 -5.99 -5.22 -10.11
CA MET A 174 -5.76 -6.22 -9.06
C MET A 174 -5.18 -7.51 -9.66
N PRO A 175 -4.33 -8.23 -8.92
CA PRO A 175 -3.92 -9.58 -9.32
C PRO A 175 -5.15 -10.46 -9.58
N GLY A 176 -5.17 -11.18 -10.71
CA GLY A 176 -6.28 -12.05 -11.08
C GLY A 176 -7.60 -11.35 -11.48
N GLU A 177 -7.66 -10.02 -11.46
CA GLU A 177 -8.86 -9.28 -11.91
C GLU A 177 -9.20 -9.62 -13.36
N VAL A 178 -10.41 -10.11 -13.60
CA VAL A 178 -10.98 -10.31 -14.95
C VAL A 178 -12.02 -9.22 -15.18
N ARG A 179 -11.98 -8.63 -16.36
CA ARG A 179 -12.84 -7.51 -16.73
C ARG A 179 -13.22 -7.60 -18.21
N GLU A 180 -14.48 -7.36 -18.50
CA GLU A 180 -15.05 -7.22 -19.86
C GLU A 180 -15.15 -5.76 -20.32
#